data_6c2e462e36f418f5f0f6868c77b5214f
#
_entry.id   6c2e462e36f418f5f0f6868c77b5214f
#
_cell.length_a   1.000
_cell.length_b   1.000
_cell.length_c   1.000
_cell.angle_alpha   90.00
_cell.angle_beta   90.00
_cell.angle_gamma   90.00
#
_symmetry.space_group_name_H-M   'P 1'
#
loop_
_entity.id
_entity.type
_entity.pdbx_description
1 polymer ?
#
loop_
_entity_poly.entity_id
_entity_poly.type
_entity_poly.pdbx_seq_one_letter_code
_entity_poly.pdbx_strand_id
1 'polypeptide(L)'
;MTPRQFESRYEPSWVELERGLNALDAGKGAGKKPRKLKAGEFQTDATPVPGAARIAQLYRQCCEHLALARERGYPPYLVGRLETITARAHQRIYRRHDLGFAALRDLFLYDAPGAVRALRWHLLVVVLVFVLPILVVGVATWLDPHFVLTVVDARQIRDFDGMYGPEAGEHLGRTSGDDWQMFGFYIMHNVGISFQCFAAGLMLGIGSLVMIAYNGLLFGAIAGFLVTRGDSERFFSFVVTHSAFELTAIVLSGAAGLKLGHAVLAPGRLTRTQALMRAARDTSPVVFCFSVMLVIAAALEAFWSSAGWIAPGVKYAVGGCCWALVFAYLGLQGRGHDGSAARRGDAR
;
A
#
# COMPACT_ATOMS: atom_id res chain seq x y z
N MET A 1 52.14 -4.50 -7.22
CA MET A 1 52.04 -3.83 -5.90
C MET A 1 52.14 -4.88 -4.84
N THR A 2 53.04 -4.73 -3.86
CA THR A 2 53.17 -5.68 -2.74
C THR A 2 52.00 -5.49 -1.77
N PRO A 3 51.65 -6.49 -0.93
CA PRO A 3 50.61 -6.34 0.06
C PRO A 3 50.81 -5.15 1.01
N ARG A 4 52.01 -4.88 1.44
CA ARG A 4 52.36 -3.70 2.28
C ARG A 4 52.14 -2.37 1.57
N GLN A 5 52.50 -2.28 0.29
CA GLN A 5 52.25 -1.09 -0.51
C GLN A 5 50.76 -0.85 -0.76
N PHE A 6 49.98 -1.92 -0.92
CA PHE A 6 48.54 -1.87 -1.07
C PHE A 6 47.88 -1.37 0.23
N GLU A 7 48.27 -1.93 1.36
CA GLU A 7 47.77 -1.54 2.67
C GLU A 7 48.09 -0.05 2.95
N SER A 8 49.35 0.38 2.86
CA SER A 8 49.74 1.76 3.14
C SER A 8 49.06 2.79 2.23
N ARG A 9 48.71 2.41 1.01
CA ARG A 9 48.02 3.30 0.06
C ARG A 9 46.56 3.48 0.34
N TYR A 10 45.84 2.40 0.75
CA TYR A 10 44.39 2.40 0.84
C TYR A 10 43.86 2.36 2.29
N GLU A 11 44.70 2.08 3.28
CA GLU A 11 44.36 2.09 4.68
C GLU A 11 43.66 3.39 5.16
N PRO A 12 44.07 4.60 4.75
CA PRO A 12 43.37 5.82 5.16
C PRO A 12 41.86 5.81 4.82
N SER A 13 41.50 5.25 3.65
CA SER A 13 40.09 5.14 3.25
C SER A 13 39.29 4.12 4.06
N TRP A 14 39.96 3.03 4.46
CA TRP A 14 39.33 2.02 5.32
C TRP A 14 39.10 2.54 6.74
N VAL A 15 40.08 3.25 7.30
CA VAL A 15 39.97 3.90 8.62
C VAL A 15 38.89 4.97 8.62
N GLU A 16 38.78 5.76 7.53
CA GLU A 16 37.70 6.74 7.37
C GLU A 16 36.32 6.06 7.35
N LEU A 17 36.18 4.92 6.64
CA LEU A 17 34.96 4.13 6.61
C LEU A 17 34.63 3.55 7.97
N GLU A 18 35.59 2.91 8.66
CA GLU A 18 35.41 2.37 9.99
C GLU A 18 34.96 3.44 11.01
N ARG A 19 35.54 4.64 10.94
CA ARG A 19 35.15 5.80 11.77
C ARG A 19 33.70 6.19 11.51
N GLY A 20 33.30 6.29 10.23
CA GLY A 20 31.92 6.56 9.86
C GLY A 20 30.94 5.51 10.37
N LEU A 21 31.29 4.23 10.26
CA LEU A 21 30.48 3.12 10.76
C LEU A 21 30.37 3.15 12.29
N ASN A 22 31.48 3.43 13.00
CA ASN A 22 31.48 3.54 14.46
C ASN A 22 30.60 4.70 14.95
N ALA A 23 30.61 5.85 14.27
CA ALA A 23 29.76 6.98 14.58
C ALA A 23 28.26 6.65 14.39
N LEU A 24 27.93 5.89 13.33
CA LEU A 24 26.56 5.40 13.08
C LEU A 24 26.13 4.34 14.13
N ASP A 25 27.07 3.59 14.69
CA ASP A 25 26.81 2.63 15.78
C ASP A 25 26.57 3.34 17.12
N ALA A 26 27.37 4.36 17.44
CA ALA A 26 27.25 5.17 18.65
C ALA A 26 25.94 5.99 18.69
N GLY A 27 25.47 6.53 17.56
CA GLY A 27 24.22 7.28 17.45
C GLY A 27 22.97 6.48 17.80
N LYS A 28 23.00 5.15 17.79
CA LYS A 28 21.89 4.29 18.23
C LYS A 28 21.86 4.01 19.73
N GLY A 29 22.96 4.25 20.46
CA GLY A 29 23.02 4.11 21.93
C GLY A 29 22.59 5.35 22.70
N ALA A 30 22.40 6.49 22.04
CA ALA A 30 22.12 7.78 22.66
C ALA A 30 20.62 8.07 22.88
N GLY A 31 19.87 7.09 23.39
CA GLY A 31 18.63 7.34 24.14
C GLY A 31 18.88 7.86 25.56
N LYS A 32 20.12 8.12 25.96
CA LYS A 32 20.51 8.75 27.24
C LYS A 32 21.08 10.13 26.97
N LYS A 33 20.54 11.14 27.70
CA LYS A 33 20.94 12.55 27.70
C LYS A 33 22.47 12.72 27.64
N PRO A 34 23.00 13.73 26.90
CA PRO A 34 24.44 13.98 26.84
C PRO A 34 24.98 14.22 28.23
N ARG A 35 25.95 13.40 28.63
CA ARG A 35 26.72 13.59 29.87
C ARG A 35 27.52 14.90 29.72
N LYS A 36 27.24 15.88 30.57
CA LYS A 36 28.03 17.12 30.65
C LYS A 36 29.50 16.73 30.90
N LEU A 37 30.37 16.93 29.90
CA LEU A 37 31.82 16.81 30.05
C LEU A 37 32.32 17.83 31.04
N LYS A 38 33.15 17.38 31.99
CA LYS A 38 33.86 18.24 32.92
C LYS A 38 34.91 19.08 32.15
N ALA A 39 35.00 20.36 32.50
CA ALA A 39 35.98 21.26 31.93
C ALA A 39 37.41 20.73 32.22
N GLY A 40 38.15 20.38 31.16
CA GLY A 40 39.55 19.92 31.27
C GLY A 40 39.98 18.78 30.33
N GLU A 41 39.07 18.15 29.60
CA GLU A 41 39.47 17.12 28.60
C GLU A 41 39.78 17.78 27.25
N PHE A 42 41.05 17.71 26.86
CA PHE A 42 41.55 18.18 25.57
C PHE A 42 40.84 17.43 24.40
N GLN A 43 40.28 18.20 23.50
CA GLN A 43 39.78 17.67 22.20
C GLN A 43 40.97 17.24 21.35
N THR A 44 41.23 15.94 21.27
CA THR A 44 42.08 15.37 20.24
C THR A 44 41.32 15.41 18.90
N ASP A 45 41.90 16.07 17.91
CA ASP A 45 41.60 16.10 16.47
C ASP A 45 40.23 15.59 16.04
N ALA A 46 39.24 16.46 16.02
CA ALA A 46 37.93 16.19 15.47
C ALA A 46 37.96 16.26 13.93
N THR A 47 38.56 15.24 13.29
CA THR A 47 38.31 15.04 11.87
C THR A 47 36.80 14.78 11.67
N PRO A 48 36.13 15.50 10.77
CA PRO A 48 34.68 15.44 10.61
C PRO A 48 34.25 14.01 10.27
N VAL A 49 33.15 13.54 10.91
CA VAL A 49 32.54 12.24 10.61
C VAL A 49 32.02 12.26 9.18
N PRO A 50 32.38 11.27 8.32
CA PRO A 50 31.94 11.24 6.93
C PRO A 50 30.41 11.15 6.83
N GLY A 51 29.81 11.99 5.97
CA GLY A 51 28.38 11.95 5.68
C GLY A 51 27.97 10.68 4.92
N ALA A 52 26.66 10.41 4.84
CA ALA A 52 26.11 9.18 4.24
C ALA A 52 26.58 8.93 2.80
N ALA A 53 26.64 9.96 1.96
CA ALA A 53 27.16 9.85 0.59
C ALA A 53 28.63 9.42 0.54
N ARG A 54 29.45 9.95 1.45
CA ARG A 54 30.86 9.61 1.56
C ARG A 54 31.05 8.18 2.06
N ILE A 55 30.26 7.73 3.03
CA ILE A 55 30.26 6.34 3.51
C ILE A 55 29.91 5.37 2.36
N ALA A 56 28.91 5.69 1.53
CA ALA A 56 28.55 4.86 0.38
C ALA A 56 29.67 4.81 -0.70
N GLN A 57 30.38 5.91 -0.89
CA GLN A 57 31.55 5.95 -1.78
C GLN A 57 32.69 5.08 -1.25
N LEU A 58 33.04 5.24 0.02
CA LEU A 58 34.10 4.47 0.69
C LEU A 58 33.79 2.98 0.72
N TYR A 59 32.51 2.63 0.92
CA TYR A 59 32.06 1.23 0.85
C TYR A 59 32.33 0.62 -0.54
N ARG A 60 31.98 1.31 -1.63
CA ARG A 60 32.26 0.83 -3.00
C ARG A 60 33.75 0.62 -3.23
N GLN A 61 34.57 1.58 -2.81
CA GLN A 61 36.02 1.46 -2.89
C GLN A 61 36.55 0.28 -2.08
N CYS A 62 36.01 0.04 -0.87
CA CYS A 62 36.38 -1.10 -0.04
C CYS A 62 36.02 -2.44 -0.71
N CYS A 63 34.87 -2.53 -1.40
CA CYS A 63 34.51 -3.71 -2.18
C CYS A 63 35.49 -3.97 -3.33
N GLU A 64 35.93 -2.93 -4.05
CA GLU A 64 36.93 -3.02 -5.12
C GLU A 64 38.27 -3.49 -4.55
N HIS A 65 38.69 -2.95 -3.41
CA HIS A 65 39.94 -3.34 -2.75
C HIS A 65 39.87 -4.80 -2.27
N LEU A 66 38.73 -5.26 -1.76
CA LEU A 66 38.52 -6.65 -1.37
C LEU A 66 38.62 -7.59 -2.58
N ALA A 67 37.99 -7.23 -3.71
CA ALA A 67 38.07 -8.02 -4.94
C ALA A 67 39.51 -8.15 -5.43
N LEU A 68 40.27 -7.02 -5.49
CA LEU A 68 41.70 -7.00 -5.87
C LEU A 68 42.57 -7.81 -4.90
N ALA A 69 42.30 -7.73 -3.59
CA ALA A 69 43.09 -8.46 -2.61
C ALA A 69 42.91 -9.98 -2.74
N ARG A 70 41.67 -10.43 -3.03
CA ARG A 70 41.38 -11.85 -3.31
C ARG A 70 42.02 -12.32 -4.62
N GLU A 71 41.86 -11.56 -5.70
CA GLU A 71 42.42 -11.90 -7.01
C GLU A 71 43.95 -12.04 -6.98
N ARG A 72 44.63 -11.18 -6.20
CA ARG A 72 46.09 -11.18 -6.07
C ARG A 72 46.60 -12.14 -4.99
N GLY A 73 45.79 -12.88 -4.33
CA GLY A 73 46.16 -13.81 -3.28
C GLY A 73 46.86 -13.16 -2.08
N TYR A 74 46.39 -11.97 -1.67
CA TYR A 74 47.02 -11.27 -0.55
C TYR A 74 46.80 -12.01 0.76
N PRO A 75 47.63 -11.72 1.80
CA PRO A 75 47.60 -12.46 3.06
C PRO A 75 46.20 -12.48 3.69
N PRO A 76 45.84 -13.61 4.36
CA PRO A 76 44.48 -13.79 4.92
C PRO A 76 44.07 -12.71 5.92
N TYR A 77 45.00 -12.12 6.67
CA TYR A 77 44.68 -11.06 7.63
C TYR A 77 44.13 -9.80 6.94
N LEU A 78 44.70 -9.46 5.76
CA LEU A 78 44.28 -8.29 5.00
C LEU A 78 42.92 -8.53 4.33
N VAL A 79 42.73 -9.69 3.73
CA VAL A 79 41.45 -10.09 3.15
C VAL A 79 40.36 -10.14 4.23
N GLY A 80 40.63 -10.75 5.37
CA GLY A 80 39.69 -10.85 6.49
C GLY A 80 39.31 -9.48 7.10
N ARG A 81 40.28 -8.52 7.17
CA ARG A 81 40.00 -7.14 7.59
C ARG A 81 39.01 -6.47 6.61
N LEU A 82 39.27 -6.56 5.30
CA LEU A 82 38.41 -5.98 4.27
C LEU A 82 37.04 -6.63 4.24
N GLU A 83 36.94 -7.95 4.42
CA GLU A 83 35.66 -8.65 4.54
C GLU A 83 34.84 -8.14 5.72
N THR A 84 35.48 -7.96 6.87
CA THR A 84 34.80 -7.48 8.09
C THR A 84 34.27 -6.06 7.89
N ILE A 85 35.09 -5.15 7.34
CA ILE A 85 34.67 -3.76 7.07
C ILE A 85 33.53 -3.73 6.04
N THR A 86 33.69 -4.49 4.95
CA THR A 86 32.68 -4.57 3.88
C THR A 86 31.36 -5.15 4.37
N ALA A 87 31.40 -6.22 5.17
CA ALA A 87 30.20 -6.84 5.75
C ALA A 87 29.47 -5.88 6.72
N ARG A 88 30.21 -5.17 7.60
CA ARG A 88 29.63 -4.15 8.48
C ARG A 88 29.01 -3.00 7.72
N ALA A 89 29.72 -2.48 6.70
CA ALA A 89 29.21 -1.39 5.85
C ALA A 89 27.96 -1.84 5.08
N HIS A 90 27.98 -3.04 4.50
CA HIS A 90 26.82 -3.62 3.83
C HIS A 90 25.61 -3.72 4.73
N GLN A 91 25.77 -4.29 5.92
CA GLN A 91 24.68 -4.39 6.90
C GLN A 91 24.12 -3.02 7.31
N ARG A 92 24.94 -1.95 7.30
CA ARG A 92 24.49 -0.59 7.65
C ARG A 92 23.84 0.14 6.49
N ILE A 93 24.39 0.06 5.30
CA ILE A 93 23.88 0.73 4.10
C ILE A 93 22.61 0.04 3.60
N TYR A 94 22.61 -1.30 3.58
CA TYR A 94 21.48 -2.12 3.11
C TYR A 94 20.61 -2.69 4.24
N ARG A 95 20.79 -2.19 5.46
CA ARG A 95 19.89 -2.54 6.54
C ARG A 95 18.49 -2.20 6.07
N ARG A 96 17.69 -3.21 5.75
CA ARG A 96 16.24 -3.06 5.64
C ARG A 96 15.83 -2.33 6.90
N HIS A 97 15.20 -1.19 6.76
CA HIS A 97 14.48 -0.58 7.89
C HIS A 97 13.68 -1.73 8.48
N ASP A 98 14.00 -2.10 9.72
CA ASP A 98 13.11 -2.99 10.45
C ASP A 98 11.72 -2.40 10.25
N LEU A 99 10.84 -3.17 9.57
CA LEU A 99 9.42 -2.87 9.49
C LEU A 99 8.87 -3.05 10.90
N GLY A 100 9.39 -2.24 11.82
CA GLY A 100 8.94 -2.20 13.19
C GLY A 100 7.51 -1.69 13.21
N PHE A 101 6.77 -2.04 14.23
CA PHE A 101 5.39 -1.57 14.46
C PHE A 101 5.25 -0.05 14.25
N ALA A 102 6.29 0.75 14.53
CA ALA A 102 6.32 2.18 14.28
C ALA A 102 6.22 2.53 12.77
N ALA A 103 6.94 1.81 11.91
CA ALA A 103 6.88 2.05 10.45
C ALA A 103 5.52 1.67 9.87
N LEU A 104 4.93 0.56 10.34
CA LEU A 104 3.58 0.14 9.93
C LEU A 104 2.52 1.15 10.41
N ARG A 105 2.64 1.63 11.65
CA ARG A 105 1.79 2.69 12.18
C ARG A 105 1.91 3.97 11.35
N ASP A 106 3.11 4.41 11.02
CA ASP A 106 3.34 5.64 10.25
C ASP A 106 2.83 5.49 8.82
N LEU A 107 3.00 4.30 8.21
CA LEU A 107 2.42 3.96 6.91
C LEU A 107 0.89 4.12 6.94
N PHE A 108 0.22 3.59 7.97
CA PHE A 108 -1.24 3.63 8.08
C PHE A 108 -1.75 5.02 8.47
N LEU A 109 -1.11 5.71 9.46
CA LEU A 109 -1.64 6.97 9.96
C LEU A 109 -1.29 8.20 9.10
N TYR A 110 -0.20 8.14 8.32
CA TYR A 110 0.30 9.31 7.61
C TYR A 110 0.52 9.08 6.11
N ASP A 111 1.24 8.01 5.74
CA ASP A 111 1.65 7.83 4.35
C ASP A 111 0.47 7.43 3.46
N ALA A 112 -0.39 6.51 3.91
CA ALA A 112 -1.52 6.03 3.11
C ALA A 112 -2.57 7.14 2.86
N PRO A 113 -3.09 7.88 3.86
CA PRO A 113 -4.02 8.97 3.60
C PRO A 113 -3.40 10.10 2.78
N GLY A 114 -2.12 10.41 3.00
CA GLY A 114 -1.37 11.40 2.21
C GLY A 114 -1.25 10.99 0.74
N ALA A 115 -0.89 9.73 0.47
CA ALA A 115 -0.80 9.19 -0.89
C ALA A 115 -2.17 9.18 -1.60
N VAL A 116 -3.25 8.84 -0.89
CA VAL A 116 -4.62 8.90 -1.43
C VAL A 116 -4.97 10.33 -1.85
N ARG A 117 -4.73 11.33 -0.98
CA ARG A 117 -4.99 12.75 -1.32
C ARG A 117 -4.14 13.25 -2.49
N ALA A 118 -2.91 12.75 -2.64
CA ALA A 118 -2.05 13.06 -3.78
C ALA A 118 -2.63 12.55 -5.11
N LEU A 119 -3.47 11.51 -5.08
CA LEU A 119 -4.15 10.94 -6.24
C LEU A 119 -5.51 11.61 -6.57
N ARG A 120 -5.86 12.76 -5.96
CA ARG A 120 -7.19 13.39 -6.04
C ARG A 120 -7.78 13.47 -7.44
N TRP A 121 -7.00 13.79 -8.48
CA TRP A 121 -7.49 13.88 -9.85
C TRP A 121 -7.77 12.50 -10.46
N HIS A 122 -6.91 11.53 -10.21
CA HIS A 122 -7.16 10.14 -10.63
C HIS A 122 -8.37 9.56 -9.91
N LEU A 123 -8.52 9.85 -8.61
CA LEU A 123 -9.69 9.48 -7.82
C LEU A 123 -10.97 10.08 -8.37
N LEU A 124 -10.97 11.38 -8.70
CA LEU A 124 -12.15 12.04 -9.28
C LEU A 124 -12.60 11.32 -10.56
N VAL A 125 -11.66 11.06 -11.48
CA VAL A 125 -11.97 10.35 -12.74
C VAL A 125 -12.54 8.96 -12.44
N VAL A 126 -11.89 8.18 -11.55
CA VAL A 126 -12.32 6.83 -11.23
C VAL A 126 -13.67 6.81 -10.51
N VAL A 127 -13.93 7.75 -9.59
CA VAL A 127 -15.24 7.89 -8.93
C VAL A 127 -16.34 8.17 -9.97
N LEU A 128 -16.09 9.06 -10.92
CA LEU A 128 -17.08 9.36 -11.99
C LEU A 128 -17.32 8.12 -12.86
N VAL A 129 -16.25 7.41 -13.26
CA VAL A 129 -16.34 6.18 -14.07
C VAL A 129 -17.01 5.03 -13.32
N PHE A 130 -16.95 5.02 -12.00
CA PHE A 130 -17.63 4.03 -11.15
C PHE A 130 -19.10 4.40 -10.92
N VAL A 131 -19.36 5.62 -10.44
CA VAL A 131 -20.69 6.04 -9.99
C VAL A 131 -21.66 6.27 -11.16
N LEU A 132 -21.17 6.84 -12.27
CA LEU A 132 -22.04 7.10 -13.41
C LEU A 132 -22.70 5.82 -13.99
N PRO A 133 -21.97 4.74 -14.25
CA PRO A 133 -22.57 3.46 -14.62
C PRO A 133 -23.54 2.90 -13.57
N ILE A 134 -23.21 3.01 -12.28
CA ILE A 134 -24.14 2.57 -11.20
C ILE A 134 -25.49 3.29 -11.35
N LEU A 135 -25.47 4.61 -11.51
CA LEU A 135 -26.70 5.38 -11.59
C LEU A 135 -27.45 5.10 -12.90
N VAL A 136 -26.76 5.12 -14.03
CA VAL A 136 -27.40 4.95 -15.35
C VAL A 136 -28.02 3.56 -15.47
N VAL A 137 -27.26 2.51 -15.16
CA VAL A 137 -27.73 1.14 -15.30
C VAL A 137 -28.71 0.79 -14.17
N GLY A 138 -28.47 1.29 -12.96
CA GLY A 138 -29.42 1.10 -11.83
C GLY A 138 -30.78 1.70 -12.15
N VAL A 139 -30.85 2.92 -12.67
CA VAL A 139 -32.10 3.55 -13.11
C VAL A 139 -32.72 2.82 -14.31
N ALA A 140 -31.91 2.44 -15.32
CA ALA A 140 -32.41 1.69 -16.47
C ALA A 140 -33.04 0.35 -16.04
N THR A 141 -32.40 -0.38 -15.15
CA THR A 141 -32.91 -1.65 -14.62
C THR A 141 -34.13 -1.44 -13.71
N TRP A 142 -34.18 -0.33 -12.97
CA TRP A 142 -35.36 0.01 -12.16
C TRP A 142 -36.57 0.33 -13.04
N LEU A 143 -36.39 1.00 -14.19
CA LEU A 143 -37.46 1.31 -15.14
C LEU A 143 -37.89 0.10 -15.97
N ASP A 144 -36.94 -0.76 -16.35
CA ASP A 144 -37.18 -2.02 -17.06
C ASP A 144 -36.37 -3.15 -16.40
N PRO A 145 -37.00 -4.01 -15.59
CA PRO A 145 -36.32 -5.13 -14.94
C PRO A 145 -35.61 -6.10 -15.88
N HIS A 146 -36.08 -6.20 -17.14
CA HIS A 146 -35.42 -7.07 -18.12
C HIS A 146 -34.06 -6.54 -18.57
N PHE A 147 -33.81 -5.24 -18.36
CA PHE A 147 -32.53 -4.63 -18.70
C PHE A 147 -31.35 -5.28 -17.95
N VAL A 148 -31.59 -5.85 -16.76
CA VAL A 148 -30.55 -6.59 -15.99
C VAL A 148 -29.89 -7.69 -16.83
N LEU A 149 -30.65 -8.35 -17.74
CA LEU A 149 -30.16 -9.41 -18.61
C LEU A 149 -29.14 -8.97 -19.66
N THR A 150 -29.00 -7.65 -19.88
CA THR A 150 -27.95 -7.11 -20.75
C THR A 150 -26.56 -7.09 -20.08
N VAL A 151 -26.51 -7.14 -18.75
CA VAL A 151 -25.29 -7.02 -17.95
C VAL A 151 -25.00 -8.32 -17.17
N VAL A 152 -26.05 -8.98 -16.67
CA VAL A 152 -25.98 -10.14 -15.77
C VAL A 152 -26.66 -11.32 -16.44
N ASP A 153 -26.04 -12.50 -16.39
CA ASP A 153 -26.67 -13.70 -16.96
C ASP A 153 -27.81 -14.22 -16.07
N ALA A 154 -28.72 -15.01 -16.68
CA ALA A 154 -29.89 -15.52 -15.99
C ALA A 154 -29.53 -16.49 -14.83
N ARG A 155 -28.32 -17.06 -14.80
CA ARG A 155 -27.85 -17.91 -13.70
C ARG A 155 -27.49 -17.05 -12.49
N GLN A 156 -26.74 -16.00 -12.70
CA GLN A 156 -26.38 -15.05 -11.64
C GLN A 156 -27.62 -14.39 -11.03
N ILE A 157 -28.63 -14.08 -11.84
CA ILE A 157 -29.90 -13.53 -11.34
C ILE A 157 -30.58 -14.52 -10.39
N ARG A 158 -30.64 -15.81 -10.73
CA ARG A 158 -31.19 -16.84 -9.85
C ARG A 158 -30.39 -16.97 -8.54
N ASP A 159 -29.07 -16.84 -8.61
CA ASP A 159 -28.23 -16.89 -7.43
C ASP A 159 -28.53 -15.71 -6.49
N PHE A 160 -28.75 -14.51 -7.04
CA PHE A 160 -29.17 -13.32 -6.25
C PHE A 160 -30.60 -13.47 -5.70
N ASP A 161 -31.53 -14.00 -6.47
CA ASP A 161 -32.88 -14.33 -5.97
C ASP A 161 -32.82 -15.32 -4.80
N GLY A 162 -31.97 -16.33 -4.89
CA GLY A 162 -31.74 -17.29 -3.80
C GLY A 162 -31.11 -16.66 -2.55
N MET A 163 -30.29 -15.64 -2.71
CA MET A 163 -29.63 -14.95 -1.59
C MET A 163 -30.50 -13.87 -0.92
N TYR A 164 -31.29 -13.13 -1.70
CA TYR A 164 -32.01 -11.94 -1.22
C TYR A 164 -33.52 -12.01 -1.37
N GLY A 165 -34.06 -13.00 -2.11
CA GLY A 165 -35.47 -13.16 -2.35
C GLY A 165 -36.27 -13.64 -1.12
N PRO A 166 -37.62 -13.71 -1.23
CA PRO A 166 -38.51 -14.08 -0.12
C PRO A 166 -38.22 -15.45 0.49
N GLU A 167 -37.67 -16.37 -0.29
CA GLU A 167 -37.32 -17.73 0.13
C GLU A 167 -35.96 -17.85 0.81
N ALA A 168 -35.14 -16.79 0.76
CA ALA A 168 -33.91 -16.70 1.55
C ALA A 168 -34.28 -16.60 3.02
N GLY A 169 -34.32 -17.74 3.74
CA GLY A 169 -34.85 -17.87 5.10
C GLY A 169 -34.30 -16.85 6.12
N GLU A 170 -34.92 -16.79 7.31
CA GLU A 170 -34.54 -15.87 8.41
C GLU A 170 -33.06 -16.00 8.85
N HIS A 171 -32.50 -17.14 8.60
CA HIS A 171 -31.05 -17.38 8.69
C HIS A 171 -30.55 -17.53 7.27
N LEU A 172 -29.56 -16.74 6.90
CA LEU A 172 -28.73 -17.04 5.73
C LEU A 172 -27.97 -18.38 5.90
N GLY A 173 -28.61 -19.34 6.61
CA GLY A 173 -28.37 -20.77 6.71
C GLY A 173 -26.92 -21.18 7.04
N ARG A 174 -26.13 -20.30 7.68
CA ARG A 174 -24.68 -20.52 7.85
C ARG A 174 -24.36 -20.95 9.28
N THR A 175 -23.59 -22.01 9.38
CA THR A 175 -22.92 -22.37 10.64
C THR A 175 -21.65 -21.49 10.80
N SER A 176 -21.06 -21.45 11.99
CA SER A 176 -19.81 -20.72 12.23
C SER A 176 -18.64 -21.23 11.36
N GLY A 177 -18.68 -22.48 10.90
CA GLY A 177 -17.72 -23.02 9.93
C GLY A 177 -17.88 -22.40 8.55
N ASP A 178 -19.12 -22.17 8.13
CA ASP A 178 -19.45 -21.54 6.85
C ASP A 178 -19.02 -20.08 6.82
N ASP A 179 -19.09 -19.35 7.95
CA ASP A 179 -18.66 -17.97 8.05
C ASP A 179 -17.15 -17.81 7.80
N TRP A 180 -16.32 -18.72 8.34
CA TRP A 180 -14.89 -18.71 8.08
C TRP A 180 -14.54 -19.07 6.63
N GLN A 181 -15.28 -20.00 6.03
CA GLN A 181 -15.13 -20.33 4.61
C GLN A 181 -15.49 -19.13 3.73
N MET A 182 -16.59 -18.46 4.05
CA MET A 182 -17.04 -17.26 3.33
C MET A 182 -16.08 -16.09 3.52
N PHE A 183 -15.50 -15.91 4.70
CA PHE A 183 -14.46 -14.92 4.93
C PHE A 183 -13.27 -15.13 3.98
N GLY A 184 -12.79 -16.37 3.87
CA GLY A 184 -11.73 -16.72 2.90
C GLY A 184 -12.14 -16.45 1.46
N PHE A 185 -13.39 -16.81 1.09
CA PHE A 185 -13.93 -16.56 -0.24
C PHE A 185 -14.00 -15.06 -0.56
N TYR A 186 -14.53 -14.23 0.35
CA TYR A 186 -14.63 -12.79 0.16
C TYR A 186 -13.26 -12.12 0.06
N ILE A 187 -12.26 -12.56 0.86
CA ILE A 187 -10.89 -12.08 0.69
C ILE A 187 -10.41 -12.37 -0.73
N MET A 188 -10.51 -13.60 -1.19
CA MET A 188 -10.01 -13.96 -2.54
C MET A 188 -10.75 -13.20 -3.65
N HIS A 189 -12.08 -13.09 -3.53
CA HIS A 189 -12.92 -12.44 -4.52
C HIS A 189 -12.63 -10.94 -4.60
N ASN A 190 -12.75 -10.22 -3.48
CA ASN A 190 -12.67 -8.76 -3.45
C ASN A 190 -11.24 -8.25 -3.65
N VAL A 191 -10.23 -8.96 -3.07
CA VAL A 191 -8.82 -8.68 -3.34
C VAL A 191 -8.50 -8.96 -4.80
N GLY A 192 -9.01 -10.07 -5.36
CA GLY A 192 -8.83 -10.41 -6.78
C GLY A 192 -9.33 -9.31 -7.71
N ILE A 193 -10.56 -8.82 -7.52
CA ILE A 193 -11.15 -7.71 -8.31
C ILE A 193 -10.29 -6.45 -8.18
N SER A 194 -9.94 -6.05 -6.96
CA SER A 194 -9.19 -4.82 -6.75
C SER A 194 -7.78 -4.88 -7.34
N PHE A 195 -7.08 -6.01 -7.21
CA PHE A 195 -5.78 -6.16 -7.85
C PHE A 195 -5.88 -6.25 -9.39
N GLN A 196 -6.96 -6.80 -9.95
CA GLN A 196 -7.23 -6.75 -11.40
C GLN A 196 -7.43 -5.30 -11.85
N CYS A 197 -8.24 -4.50 -11.15
CA CYS A 197 -8.43 -3.09 -11.44
C CYS A 197 -7.09 -2.31 -11.39
N PHE A 198 -6.24 -2.60 -10.40
CA PHE A 198 -4.91 -1.98 -10.27
C PHE A 198 -3.96 -2.41 -11.38
N ALA A 199 -3.82 -3.72 -11.61
CA ALA A 199 -2.87 -4.27 -12.59
C ALA A 199 -3.24 -3.92 -14.03
N ALA A 200 -4.54 -3.87 -14.34
CA ALA A 200 -5.04 -3.44 -15.65
C ALA A 200 -4.63 -2.00 -16.00
N GLY A 201 -4.23 -1.19 -15.02
CA GLY A 201 -3.65 0.14 -15.23
C GLY A 201 -2.37 0.14 -16.07
N LEU A 202 -1.61 -0.96 -16.09
CA LEU A 202 -0.45 -1.12 -16.96
C LEU A 202 -0.81 -1.05 -18.45
N MET A 203 -2.08 -1.31 -18.81
CA MET A 203 -2.63 -1.09 -20.14
C MET A 203 -2.96 0.41 -20.35
N LEU A 204 -1.96 1.28 -20.15
CA LEU A 204 -2.03 2.73 -20.33
C LEU A 204 -3.12 3.42 -19.50
N GLY A 205 -3.58 2.81 -18.42
CA GLY A 205 -4.65 3.30 -17.55
C GLY A 205 -6.06 2.96 -18.03
N ILE A 206 -6.25 2.67 -19.32
CA ILE A 206 -7.55 2.34 -19.91
C ILE A 206 -8.13 1.08 -19.29
N GLY A 207 -7.29 0.06 -19.06
CA GLY A 207 -7.73 -1.18 -18.43
C GLY A 207 -8.35 -0.98 -17.06
N SER A 208 -7.76 -0.13 -16.20
CA SER A 208 -8.37 0.22 -14.90
C SER A 208 -9.73 0.86 -15.06
N LEU A 209 -9.88 1.80 -16.00
CA LEU A 209 -11.18 2.47 -16.24
C LEU A 209 -12.24 1.50 -16.71
N VAL A 210 -11.89 0.57 -17.62
CA VAL A 210 -12.82 -0.47 -18.10
C VAL A 210 -13.25 -1.38 -16.96
N MET A 211 -12.30 -1.86 -16.14
CA MET A 211 -12.61 -2.72 -14.98
C MET A 211 -13.49 -2.00 -13.96
N ILE A 212 -13.20 -0.75 -13.67
CA ILE A 212 -14.00 0.07 -12.75
C ILE A 212 -15.41 0.33 -13.30
N ALA A 213 -15.52 0.66 -14.58
CA ALA A 213 -16.82 0.84 -15.23
C ALA A 213 -17.65 -0.46 -15.18
N TYR A 214 -17.03 -1.59 -15.47
CA TYR A 214 -17.68 -2.90 -15.43
C TYR A 214 -18.21 -3.23 -14.01
N ASN A 215 -17.41 -2.99 -12.97
CA ASN A 215 -17.87 -3.18 -11.58
C ASN A 215 -19.03 -2.23 -11.24
N GLY A 216 -18.99 -0.99 -11.72
CA GLY A 216 -20.11 -0.04 -11.57
C GLY A 216 -21.38 -0.49 -12.28
N LEU A 217 -21.27 -0.97 -13.53
CA LEU A 217 -22.37 -1.54 -14.31
C LEU A 217 -23.04 -2.71 -13.58
N LEU A 218 -22.22 -3.65 -13.13
CA LEU A 218 -22.69 -4.86 -12.43
C LEU A 218 -23.43 -4.50 -11.13
N PHE A 219 -22.83 -3.63 -10.30
CA PHE A 219 -23.45 -3.20 -9.05
C PHE A 219 -24.77 -2.45 -9.30
N GLY A 220 -24.80 -1.56 -10.29
CA GLY A 220 -25.99 -0.81 -10.67
C GLY A 220 -27.12 -1.72 -11.16
N ALA A 221 -26.81 -2.70 -12.02
CA ALA A 221 -27.77 -3.65 -12.55
C ALA A 221 -28.42 -4.48 -11.43
N ILE A 222 -27.60 -5.03 -10.52
CA ILE A 222 -28.07 -5.85 -9.39
C ILE A 222 -28.90 -5.00 -8.43
N ALA A 223 -28.42 -3.82 -8.03
CA ALA A 223 -29.13 -2.93 -7.11
C ALA A 223 -30.48 -2.49 -7.68
N GLY A 224 -30.52 -2.07 -8.96
CA GLY A 224 -31.76 -1.70 -9.64
C GLY A 224 -32.74 -2.86 -9.71
N PHE A 225 -32.29 -4.06 -10.04
CA PHE A 225 -33.13 -5.26 -10.11
C PHE A 225 -33.74 -5.62 -8.75
N LEU A 226 -32.94 -5.64 -7.68
CA LEU A 226 -33.44 -5.99 -6.33
C LEU A 226 -34.41 -4.94 -5.77
N VAL A 227 -34.26 -3.67 -6.16
CA VAL A 227 -35.24 -2.63 -5.83
C VAL A 227 -36.58 -2.91 -6.47
N THR A 228 -36.64 -3.33 -7.74
CA THR A 228 -37.90 -3.65 -8.42
C THR A 228 -38.61 -4.86 -7.85
N ARG A 229 -37.87 -5.78 -7.24
CA ARG A 229 -38.41 -6.99 -6.58
C ARG A 229 -38.95 -6.74 -5.17
N GLY A 230 -38.71 -5.57 -4.58
CA GLY A 230 -39.06 -5.26 -3.20
C GLY A 230 -38.04 -5.77 -2.17
N ASP A 231 -36.93 -6.33 -2.59
CA ASP A 231 -35.87 -6.89 -1.74
C ASP A 231 -34.83 -5.85 -1.31
N SER A 232 -35.11 -4.57 -1.56
CA SER A 232 -34.19 -3.45 -1.33
C SER A 232 -33.69 -3.35 0.11
N GLU A 233 -34.57 -3.52 1.11
CA GLU A 233 -34.17 -3.42 2.52
C GLU A 233 -33.17 -4.52 2.91
N ARG A 234 -33.43 -5.76 2.49
CA ARG A 234 -32.54 -6.90 2.76
C ARG A 234 -31.17 -6.71 2.10
N PHE A 235 -31.17 -6.30 0.84
CA PHE A 235 -29.94 -6.05 0.08
C PHE A 235 -29.13 -4.87 0.66
N PHE A 236 -29.73 -3.70 0.82
CA PHE A 236 -28.99 -2.54 1.28
C PHE A 236 -28.56 -2.66 2.74
N SER A 237 -29.34 -3.30 3.62
CA SER A 237 -28.89 -3.58 4.99
C SER A 237 -27.72 -4.55 5.05
N PHE A 238 -27.63 -5.50 4.11
CA PHE A 238 -26.47 -6.38 3.99
C PHE A 238 -25.23 -5.61 3.50
N VAL A 239 -25.37 -4.78 2.46
CA VAL A 239 -24.25 -4.12 1.77
C VAL A 239 -23.69 -2.91 2.52
N VAL A 240 -24.54 -2.12 3.20
CA VAL A 240 -24.20 -0.76 3.67
C VAL A 240 -22.97 -0.68 4.56
N THR A 241 -22.69 -1.70 5.37
CA THR A 241 -21.60 -1.68 6.35
C THR A 241 -20.25 -1.98 5.68
N HIS A 242 -20.15 -3.11 4.94
CA HIS A 242 -18.88 -3.51 4.32
C HIS A 242 -18.56 -2.69 3.07
N SER A 243 -19.58 -2.18 2.35
CA SER A 243 -19.37 -1.36 1.15
C SER A 243 -18.55 -0.09 1.40
N ALA A 244 -18.57 0.45 2.63
CA ALA A 244 -17.74 1.59 2.99
C ALA A 244 -16.25 1.31 2.79
N PHE A 245 -15.82 0.10 3.05
CA PHE A 245 -14.44 -0.35 2.86
C PHE A 245 -14.21 -0.92 1.46
N GLU A 246 -15.12 -1.76 0.99
CA GLU A 246 -14.98 -2.49 -0.28
C GLU A 246 -15.06 -1.56 -1.49
N LEU A 247 -16.14 -0.79 -1.65
CA LEU A 247 -16.28 0.10 -2.80
C LEU A 247 -15.21 1.20 -2.81
N THR A 248 -14.84 1.68 -1.62
CA THR A 248 -13.69 2.60 -1.50
C THR A 248 -12.39 1.93 -1.95
N ALA A 249 -12.14 0.69 -1.57
CA ALA A 249 -10.95 -0.05 -1.96
C ALA A 249 -10.89 -0.29 -3.48
N ILE A 250 -12.00 -0.63 -4.12
CA ILE A 250 -12.11 -0.76 -5.58
C ILE A 250 -11.75 0.55 -6.27
N VAL A 251 -12.31 1.68 -5.80
CA VAL A 251 -12.02 3.01 -6.35
C VAL A 251 -10.54 3.39 -6.14
N LEU A 252 -9.96 3.12 -4.97
CA LEU A 252 -8.55 3.36 -4.68
C LEU A 252 -7.63 2.53 -5.58
N SER A 253 -7.97 1.26 -5.80
CA SER A 253 -7.21 0.37 -6.67
C SER A 253 -7.20 0.84 -8.13
N GLY A 254 -8.37 1.27 -8.63
CA GLY A 254 -8.50 1.86 -9.95
C GLY A 254 -7.71 3.16 -10.11
N ALA A 255 -7.74 4.04 -9.10
CA ALA A 255 -6.98 5.29 -9.12
C ALA A 255 -5.46 5.07 -9.08
N ALA A 256 -4.99 4.10 -8.30
CA ALA A 256 -3.59 3.69 -8.29
C ALA A 256 -3.18 3.10 -9.65
N GLY A 257 -4.00 2.24 -10.24
CA GLY A 257 -3.77 1.68 -11.58
C GLY A 257 -3.76 2.75 -12.67
N LEU A 258 -4.71 3.68 -12.64
CA LEU A 258 -4.75 4.82 -13.58
C LEU A 258 -3.48 5.69 -13.47
N LYS A 259 -2.94 5.88 -12.26
CA LYS A 259 -1.66 6.57 -12.04
C LYS A 259 -0.49 5.85 -12.67
N LEU A 260 -0.44 4.50 -12.61
CA LEU A 260 0.60 3.72 -13.30
C LEU A 260 0.53 3.93 -14.82
N GLY A 261 -0.67 3.81 -15.39
CA GLY A 261 -0.87 4.02 -16.83
C GLY A 261 -0.53 5.43 -17.28
N HIS A 262 -0.92 6.45 -16.52
CA HIS A 262 -0.58 7.84 -16.77
C HIS A 262 0.95 8.06 -16.77
N ALA A 263 1.69 7.43 -15.85
CA ALA A 263 3.14 7.54 -15.81
C ALA A 263 3.83 6.95 -17.05
N VAL A 264 3.25 5.92 -17.67
CA VAL A 264 3.75 5.34 -18.92
C VAL A 264 3.44 6.24 -20.13
N LEU A 265 2.24 6.86 -20.14
CA LEU A 265 1.81 7.76 -21.22
C LEU A 265 2.55 9.10 -21.21
N ALA A 266 2.73 9.68 -20.01
CA ALA A 266 3.33 10.99 -19.82
C ALA A 266 4.49 10.94 -18.83
N PRO A 267 5.63 10.33 -19.20
CA PRO A 267 6.78 10.12 -18.30
C PRO A 267 7.55 11.42 -17.97
N GLY A 268 7.23 12.53 -18.64
CA GLY A 268 7.95 13.79 -18.48
C GLY A 268 9.42 13.68 -18.90
N ARG A 269 10.35 14.02 -17.98
CA ARG A 269 11.80 13.93 -18.21
C ARG A 269 12.40 12.56 -17.88
N LEU A 270 11.60 11.62 -17.41
CA LEU A 270 12.05 10.27 -17.05
C LEU A 270 11.85 9.31 -18.23
N THR A 271 12.60 8.20 -18.23
CA THR A 271 12.24 7.09 -19.09
C THR A 271 10.92 6.47 -18.63
N ARG A 272 10.19 5.79 -19.52
CA ARG A 272 8.92 5.12 -19.17
C ARG A 272 9.08 4.17 -17.99
N THR A 273 10.17 3.39 -17.96
CA THR A 273 10.48 2.47 -16.85
C THR A 273 10.71 3.23 -15.53
N GLN A 274 11.49 4.32 -15.58
CA GLN A 274 11.74 5.14 -14.37
C GLN A 274 10.45 5.80 -13.87
N ALA A 275 9.63 6.33 -14.77
CA ALA A 275 8.35 6.93 -14.43
C ALA A 275 7.40 5.91 -13.80
N LEU A 276 7.32 4.69 -14.38
CA LEU A 276 6.53 3.60 -13.84
C LEU A 276 7.00 3.17 -12.45
N MET A 277 8.32 2.99 -12.27
CA MET A 277 8.90 2.63 -10.97
C MET A 277 8.62 3.70 -9.90
N ARG A 278 8.68 4.98 -10.28
CA ARG A 278 8.32 6.09 -9.39
C ARG A 278 6.83 6.03 -9.03
N ALA A 279 5.95 5.91 -10.02
CA ALA A 279 4.51 5.81 -9.80
C ALA A 279 4.16 4.59 -8.92
N ALA A 280 4.79 3.44 -9.12
CA ALA A 280 4.60 2.24 -8.29
C ALA A 280 5.01 2.48 -6.83
N ARG A 281 6.11 3.21 -6.59
CA ARG A 281 6.52 3.60 -5.22
C ARG A 281 5.53 4.58 -4.60
N ASP A 282 5.09 5.59 -5.36
CA ASP A 282 4.15 6.62 -4.89
C ASP A 282 2.78 6.00 -4.56
N THR A 283 2.37 4.94 -5.26
CA THR A 283 1.08 4.25 -5.05
C THR A 283 1.16 3.10 -4.05
N SER A 284 2.34 2.64 -3.65
CA SER A 284 2.48 1.52 -2.71
C SER A 284 1.75 1.71 -1.37
N PRO A 285 1.69 2.93 -0.76
CA PRO A 285 0.87 3.13 0.44
C PRO A 285 -0.63 3.01 0.16
N VAL A 286 -1.08 3.36 -1.06
CA VAL A 286 -2.49 3.20 -1.47
C VAL A 286 -2.83 1.73 -1.65
N VAL A 287 -1.91 0.94 -2.23
CA VAL A 287 -2.06 -0.52 -2.35
C VAL A 287 -2.18 -1.16 -0.98
N PHE A 288 -1.34 -0.77 -0.02
CA PHE A 288 -1.46 -1.22 1.35
C PHE A 288 -2.82 -0.85 1.96
N CYS A 289 -3.26 0.40 1.77
CA CYS A 289 -4.51 0.92 2.30
C CYS A 289 -5.71 0.11 1.79
N PHE A 290 -5.87 -0.04 0.47
CA PHE A 290 -7.01 -0.77 -0.07
C PHE A 290 -6.97 -2.27 0.30
N SER A 291 -5.78 -2.88 0.42
CA SER A 291 -5.67 -4.28 0.86
C SER A 291 -6.15 -4.47 2.28
N VAL A 292 -5.80 -3.58 3.21
CA VAL A 292 -6.31 -3.61 4.59
C VAL A 292 -7.84 -3.40 4.61
N MET A 293 -8.35 -2.43 3.83
CA MET A 293 -9.78 -2.17 3.73
C MET A 293 -10.56 -3.39 3.24
N LEU A 294 -10.02 -4.13 2.26
CA LEU A 294 -10.68 -5.35 1.75
C LEU A 294 -10.74 -6.48 2.78
N VAL A 295 -9.69 -6.63 3.60
CA VAL A 295 -9.73 -7.61 4.70
C VAL A 295 -10.79 -7.23 5.74
N ILE A 296 -10.90 -5.94 6.06
CA ILE A 296 -11.95 -5.44 6.96
C ILE A 296 -13.35 -5.65 6.33
N ALA A 297 -13.51 -5.33 5.05
CA ALA A 297 -14.76 -5.55 4.32
C ALA A 297 -15.18 -7.01 4.36
N ALA A 298 -14.27 -7.94 4.03
CA ALA A 298 -14.54 -9.37 4.06
C ALA A 298 -14.95 -9.87 5.45
N ALA A 299 -14.33 -9.36 6.52
CA ALA A 299 -14.71 -9.69 7.89
C ALA A 299 -16.12 -9.16 8.23
N LEU A 300 -16.42 -7.92 7.86
CA LEU A 300 -17.77 -7.36 8.05
C LEU A 300 -18.81 -8.11 7.23
N GLU A 301 -18.50 -8.51 6.01
CA GLU A 301 -19.41 -9.25 5.14
C GLU A 301 -19.70 -10.65 5.69
N ALA A 302 -18.67 -11.38 6.12
CA ALA A 302 -18.81 -12.74 6.63
C ALA A 302 -19.49 -12.81 8.00
N PHE A 303 -19.14 -11.94 8.95
CA PHE A 303 -19.53 -12.09 10.34
C PHE A 303 -20.60 -11.09 10.81
N TRP A 304 -20.70 -9.91 10.18
CA TRP A 304 -21.64 -8.86 10.56
C TRP A 304 -22.83 -8.74 9.61
N SER A 305 -22.55 -8.57 8.32
CA SER A 305 -23.60 -8.32 7.33
C SER A 305 -24.52 -9.52 7.15
N SER A 306 -23.98 -10.74 7.25
CA SER A 306 -24.71 -12.01 7.18
C SER A 306 -25.59 -12.30 8.41
N ALA A 307 -25.36 -11.62 9.54
CA ALA A 307 -26.10 -11.86 10.78
C ALA A 307 -27.59 -11.43 10.66
N GLY A 308 -28.50 -12.41 10.52
CA GLY A 308 -29.92 -12.17 10.34
C GLY A 308 -30.63 -11.66 11.61
N TRP A 309 -30.04 -11.88 12.80
CA TRP A 309 -30.55 -11.41 14.07
C TRP A 309 -30.36 -9.91 14.33
N ILE A 310 -29.54 -9.23 13.52
CA ILE A 310 -29.29 -7.79 13.65
C ILE A 310 -30.34 -7.02 12.83
N ALA A 311 -31.10 -6.16 13.52
CA ALA A 311 -32.12 -5.34 12.88
C ALA A 311 -31.53 -4.43 11.77
N PRO A 312 -32.19 -4.25 10.61
CA PRO A 312 -31.73 -3.43 9.50
C PRO A 312 -31.35 -2.00 9.92
N GLY A 313 -32.11 -1.36 10.80
CA GLY A 313 -31.82 -0.02 11.32
C GLY A 313 -30.45 0.08 12.02
N VAL A 314 -30.03 -0.97 12.75
CA VAL A 314 -28.72 -1.03 13.38
C VAL A 314 -27.61 -1.15 12.30
N LYS A 315 -27.82 -1.98 11.28
CA LYS A 315 -26.88 -2.12 10.17
C LYS A 315 -26.70 -0.79 9.40
N TYR A 316 -27.79 -0.05 9.16
CA TYR A 316 -27.71 1.29 8.55
C TYR A 316 -26.95 2.29 9.41
N ALA A 317 -27.21 2.33 10.72
CA ALA A 317 -26.48 3.22 11.62
C ALA A 317 -24.98 2.93 11.66
N VAL A 318 -24.61 1.64 11.82
CA VAL A 318 -23.20 1.21 11.80
C VAL A 318 -22.56 1.47 10.42
N GLY A 319 -23.28 1.19 9.33
CA GLY A 319 -22.83 1.50 7.97
C GLY A 319 -22.55 2.99 7.77
N GLY A 320 -23.44 3.86 8.24
CA GLY A 320 -23.22 5.32 8.22
C GLY A 320 -21.97 5.73 9.00
N CYS A 321 -21.74 5.15 10.17
CA CYS A 321 -20.53 5.36 10.96
C CYS A 321 -19.27 4.87 10.21
N CYS A 322 -19.31 3.71 9.55
CA CYS A 322 -18.21 3.18 8.74
C CYS A 322 -17.86 4.13 7.58
N TRP A 323 -18.86 4.62 6.84
CA TRP A 323 -18.67 5.59 5.77
C TRP A 323 -18.06 6.90 6.29
N ALA A 324 -18.57 7.45 7.39
CA ALA A 324 -18.03 8.64 8.02
C ALA A 324 -16.57 8.44 8.46
N LEU A 325 -16.24 7.29 9.05
CA LEU A 325 -14.90 6.93 9.48
C LEU A 325 -13.93 6.84 8.30
N VAL A 326 -14.32 6.17 7.21
CA VAL A 326 -13.48 6.03 6.00
C VAL A 326 -13.22 7.40 5.37
N PHE A 327 -14.25 8.24 5.22
CA PHE A 327 -14.07 9.59 4.67
C PHE A 327 -13.23 10.49 5.61
N ALA A 328 -13.44 10.41 6.91
CA ALA A 328 -12.62 11.15 7.88
C ALA A 328 -11.16 10.69 7.85
N TYR A 329 -10.92 9.38 7.81
CA TYR A 329 -9.58 8.81 7.72
C TYR A 329 -8.86 9.27 6.44
N LEU A 330 -9.46 9.08 5.26
CA LEU A 330 -8.81 9.44 4.00
C LEU A 330 -8.70 10.96 3.82
N GLY A 331 -9.70 11.70 4.28
CA GLY A 331 -9.77 13.15 4.09
C GLY A 331 -8.98 13.97 5.11
N LEU A 332 -8.96 13.57 6.39
CA LEU A 332 -8.44 14.40 7.48
C LEU A 332 -7.13 13.89 8.08
N GLN A 333 -6.96 12.56 8.14
CA GLN A 333 -5.82 11.95 8.82
C GLN A 333 -4.49 12.35 8.17
N GLY A 334 -3.49 12.67 8.97
CA GLY A 334 -2.11 12.95 8.55
C GLY A 334 -1.88 14.33 7.91
N ARG A 335 -2.88 15.23 7.84
CA ARG A 335 -2.73 16.57 7.20
C ARG A 335 -1.59 17.43 7.78
N GLY A 336 -1.21 17.25 9.05
CA GLY A 336 -0.11 17.99 9.67
C GLY A 336 1.28 17.44 9.37
N HIS A 337 1.41 16.26 8.75
CA HIS A 337 2.68 15.58 8.49
C HIS A 337 3.17 15.73 7.05
N ASP A 338 2.34 16.21 6.15
CA ASP A 338 2.65 16.35 4.71
C ASP A 338 3.90 17.23 4.44
N GLY A 339 4.27 18.12 5.38
CA GLY A 339 5.47 18.95 5.30
C GLY A 339 6.79 18.25 5.67
N SER A 340 6.78 17.11 6.35
CA SER A 340 7.99 16.41 6.79
C SER A 340 8.46 15.36 5.76
N ALA A 341 7.54 14.77 5.01
CA ALA A 341 7.83 13.80 3.96
C ALA A 341 8.48 14.47 2.73
N ALA A 342 8.04 15.68 2.36
CA ALA A 342 8.64 16.47 1.28
C ALA A 342 10.12 16.80 1.58
N ARG A 343 10.46 17.10 2.86
CA ARG A 343 11.86 17.38 3.27
C ARG A 343 12.75 16.15 3.31
N ARG A 344 12.19 14.93 3.39
CA ARG A 344 12.96 13.67 3.32
C ARG A 344 13.20 13.21 1.88
N GLY A 345 12.39 13.65 0.93
CA GLY A 345 12.53 13.34 -0.51
C GLY A 345 13.64 14.12 -1.19
N ASP A 346 13.90 15.38 -0.76
CA ASP A 346 14.95 16.22 -1.31
C ASP A 346 16.35 15.89 -0.77
N ALA A 347 16.46 15.04 0.25
CA ALA A 347 17.71 14.59 0.85
C ALA A 347 18.18 13.20 0.34
N ARG A 348 17.57 12.67 -0.71
CA ARG A 348 17.90 11.39 -1.37
C ARG A 348 18.04 11.64 -2.88
#